data_62ba2b787e7ad620add5f01773f409e3
#
_entry.id   62ba2b787e7ad620add5f01773f409e3
#
_cell.length_a   1.000
_cell.length_b   1.000
_cell.length_c   1.000
_cell.angle_alpha   90.00
_cell.angle_beta   90.00
_cell.angle_gamma   90.00
#
_symmetry.space_group_name_H-M   'P 1'
#
loop_
_entity.id
_entity.type
_entity.pdbx_description
1 polymer ?
#
loop_
_entity_poly.entity_id
_entity_poly.type
_entity_poly.pdbx_seq_one_letter_code
_entity_poly.pdbx_strand_id
1 'polypeptide(L)'
;SSTDELQLKKISNVIIRESSQSKDRLMDELELFLHKVQEVDQTNFKFANSAAPVLDDFQTLAKRRILVVDDDMRNVFVLTTLLEEHQMQVYTANDGNEAIDMLLQHSDIELVLMDIMMPEMDGYEAMRRIRAMQQFNNLPMIALTAKAMTGDREKCIEAGASDYIT
;
A
#
# COMPACT_ATOMS: atom_id res chain seq x y z
N SER A 1 32.64 12.35 -21.00
CA SER A 1 33.83 12.68 -20.20
C SER A 1 33.79 11.93 -18.89
N SER A 2 34.94 11.43 -18.43
CA SER A 2 35.09 10.61 -17.20
C SER A 2 34.48 11.25 -15.93
N THR A 3 34.32 12.56 -15.93
CA THR A 3 33.74 13.32 -14.81
C THR A 3 32.21 13.21 -14.77
N ASP A 4 31.55 13.08 -15.92
CA ASP A 4 30.10 12.96 -16.01
C ASP A 4 29.63 11.56 -15.63
N GLU A 5 30.42 10.53 -15.95
CA GLU A 5 30.14 9.14 -15.49
C GLU A 5 30.27 8.97 -13.97
N LEU A 6 31.22 9.70 -13.35
CA LEU A 6 31.39 9.67 -11.89
C LEU A 6 30.26 10.44 -11.18
N GLN A 7 29.73 11.50 -11.77
CA GLN A 7 28.57 12.21 -11.22
C GLN A 7 27.29 11.40 -11.39
N LEU A 8 27.09 10.77 -12.55
CA LEU A 8 25.96 9.88 -12.80
C LEU A 8 25.96 8.65 -11.87
N LYS A 9 27.14 8.07 -11.61
CA LYS A 9 27.27 6.99 -10.63
C LYS A 9 26.98 7.42 -9.20
N LYS A 10 27.36 8.65 -8.80
CA LYS A 10 27.02 9.19 -7.47
C LYS A 10 25.51 9.44 -7.32
N ILE A 11 24.87 10.00 -8.33
CA ILE A 11 23.43 10.26 -8.35
C ILE A 11 22.67 8.93 -8.37
N SER A 12 23.09 7.96 -9.19
CA SER A 12 22.52 6.63 -9.25
C SER A 12 22.61 5.88 -7.90
N ASN A 13 23.77 5.96 -7.22
CA ASN A 13 23.95 5.34 -5.91
C ASN A 13 23.14 6.02 -4.79
N VAL A 14 22.89 7.32 -4.88
CA VAL A 14 22.04 8.07 -3.94
C VAL A 14 20.57 7.68 -4.15
N ILE A 15 20.12 7.63 -5.40
CA ILE A 15 18.76 7.20 -5.76
C ILE A 15 18.50 5.73 -5.32
N ILE A 16 19.48 4.84 -5.53
CA ILE A 16 19.36 3.43 -5.11
C ILE A 16 19.34 3.29 -3.57
N ARG A 17 20.08 4.15 -2.84
CA ARG A 17 20.06 4.12 -1.36
C ARG A 17 18.77 4.66 -0.77
N GLU A 18 18.21 5.72 -1.32
CA GLU A 18 16.90 6.25 -0.90
C GLU A 18 15.77 5.26 -1.23
N SER A 19 15.81 4.63 -2.41
CA SER A 19 14.79 3.66 -2.81
C SER A 19 14.81 2.38 -1.98
N SER A 20 15.97 1.88 -1.53
CA SER A 20 16.03 0.68 -0.70
C SER A 20 15.51 0.91 0.71
N GLN A 21 15.89 2.01 1.37
CA GLN A 21 15.36 2.35 2.70
C GLN A 21 13.86 2.63 2.69
N SER A 22 13.35 3.26 1.63
CA SER A 22 11.91 3.51 1.47
C SER A 22 11.13 2.22 1.24
N LYS A 23 11.71 1.25 0.51
CA LYS A 23 11.11 -0.07 0.26
C LYS A 23 11.01 -0.90 1.53
N ASP A 24 12.11 -1.01 2.27
CA ASP A 24 12.15 -1.76 3.53
C ASP A 24 11.15 -1.17 4.53
N ARG A 25 11.12 0.16 4.65
CA ARG A 25 10.16 0.86 5.51
C ARG A 25 8.71 0.63 5.08
N LEU A 26 8.41 0.69 3.78
CA LEU A 26 7.07 0.41 3.27
C LEU A 26 6.64 -1.01 3.62
N MET A 27 7.53 -1.99 3.46
CA MET A 27 7.22 -3.38 3.80
C MET A 27 7.00 -3.56 5.29
N ASP A 28 7.84 -2.98 6.15
CA ASP A 28 7.68 -3.02 7.60
C ASP A 28 6.33 -2.40 8.04
N GLU A 29 5.94 -1.27 7.44
CA GLU A 29 4.68 -0.60 7.74
C GLU A 29 3.47 -1.40 7.21
N LEU A 30 3.57 -2.01 6.03
CA LEU A 30 2.54 -2.91 5.47
C LEU A 30 2.36 -4.17 6.33
N GLU A 31 3.46 -4.78 6.76
CA GLU A 31 3.45 -5.95 7.63
C GLU A 31 2.77 -5.63 8.96
N LEU A 32 3.17 -4.53 9.60
CA LEU A 32 2.58 -4.07 10.85
C LEU A 32 1.08 -3.78 10.71
N PHE A 33 0.67 -3.19 9.60
CA PHE A 33 -0.73 -2.90 9.33
C PHE A 33 -1.56 -4.18 9.13
N LEU A 34 -1.08 -5.10 8.32
CA LEU A 34 -1.77 -6.36 8.05
C LEU A 34 -1.87 -7.23 9.31
N HIS A 35 -0.88 -7.19 10.17
CA HIS A 35 -0.93 -7.83 11.48
C HIS A 35 -2.06 -7.24 12.35
N LYS A 36 -2.20 -5.91 12.40
CA LYS A 36 -3.29 -5.23 13.13
C LYS A 36 -4.67 -5.60 12.57
N VAL A 37 -4.81 -5.70 11.25
CA VAL A 37 -6.09 -6.08 10.61
C VAL A 37 -6.47 -7.52 10.99
N GLN A 38 -5.51 -8.44 11.04
CA GLN A 38 -5.75 -9.82 11.45
C GLN A 38 -6.13 -9.94 12.93
N GLU A 39 -5.57 -9.13 13.82
CA GLU A 39 -5.94 -9.12 15.24
C GLU A 39 -7.40 -8.69 15.45
N VAL A 40 -7.90 -7.74 14.64
CA VAL A 40 -9.31 -7.28 14.72
C VAL A 40 -10.28 -8.36 14.27
N ASP A 41 -9.95 -9.17 13.27
CA ASP A 41 -10.78 -10.29 12.83
C ASP A 41 -10.79 -11.45 13.85
N GLN A 42 -9.75 -11.61 14.66
CA GLN A 42 -9.65 -12.65 15.68
C GLN A 42 -10.40 -12.32 16.98
N THR A 43 -10.80 -11.07 17.23
CA THR A 43 -11.58 -10.72 18.42
C THR A 43 -13.00 -11.28 18.43
N ASN A 44 -13.47 -11.86 17.34
CA ASN A 44 -14.70 -12.65 17.27
C ASN A 44 -14.50 -14.17 17.51
N PHE A 45 -13.29 -14.63 17.76
CA PHE A 45 -13.02 -16.03 18.09
C PHE A 45 -12.17 -16.15 19.37
N LYS A 46 -12.82 -16.62 20.42
CA LYS A 46 -12.40 -16.96 21.80
C LYS A 46 -10.90 -17.13 22.07
N PHE A 47 -10.48 -16.44 23.15
CA PHE A 47 -9.35 -16.76 23.99
C PHE A 47 -8.88 -18.23 23.97
N ALA A 48 -7.67 -18.46 23.51
CA ALA A 48 -6.87 -19.59 23.95
C ALA A 48 -5.38 -19.25 23.83
N ASN A 49 -4.76 -19.16 25.00
CA ASN A 49 -3.33 -19.20 25.31
C ASN A 49 -2.40 -19.68 24.18
N SER A 50 -1.42 -18.88 23.77
CA SER A 50 -0.01 -19.21 24.05
C SER A 50 0.91 -18.19 23.36
N ALA A 51 1.96 -17.80 24.08
CA ALA A 51 3.09 -17.09 23.54
C ALA A 51 3.67 -17.89 22.36
N ALA A 52 3.58 -17.34 21.16
CA ALA A 52 4.25 -17.88 19.99
C ALA A 52 5.33 -16.89 19.50
N PRO A 53 6.48 -17.39 19.05
CA PRO A 53 7.63 -16.58 18.71
C PRO A 53 7.40 -15.78 17.42
N VAL A 54 7.94 -14.59 17.41
CA VAL A 54 8.11 -13.73 16.23
C VAL A 54 9.05 -14.47 15.25
N LEU A 55 8.49 -15.25 14.35
CA LEU A 55 9.23 -15.87 13.25
C LEU A 55 8.28 -16.12 12.06
N ASP A 56 8.57 -15.45 10.95
CA ASP A 56 8.04 -15.72 9.61
C ASP A 56 6.67 -15.11 9.26
N ASP A 57 6.48 -13.81 9.52
CA ASP A 57 5.21 -13.10 9.17
C ASP A 57 5.00 -12.91 7.66
N PHE A 58 6.05 -12.99 6.84
CA PHE A 58 5.91 -12.92 5.38
C PHE A 58 5.10 -14.05 4.75
N GLN A 59 5.00 -15.21 5.40
CA GLN A 59 4.15 -16.30 4.92
C GLN A 59 2.66 -16.00 5.07
N THR A 60 2.28 -15.11 5.99
CA THR A 60 0.88 -14.69 6.17
C THR A 60 0.42 -13.73 5.07
N LEU A 61 1.36 -13.03 4.43
CA LEU A 61 1.11 -12.10 3.32
C LEU A 61 1.09 -12.81 1.96
N ALA A 62 1.70 -13.99 1.87
CA ALA A 62 1.74 -14.76 0.63
C ALA A 62 0.32 -15.04 0.11
N LYS A 63 0.13 -14.84 -1.20
CA LYS A 63 -1.15 -15.02 -1.91
C LYS A 63 -2.22 -13.98 -1.61
N ARG A 64 -1.98 -12.96 -0.78
CA ARG A 64 -2.90 -11.83 -0.61
C ARG A 64 -3.07 -11.09 -1.93
N ARG A 65 -4.28 -10.61 -2.18
CA ARG A 65 -4.63 -9.85 -3.38
C ARG A 65 -4.67 -8.38 -3.07
N ILE A 66 -3.78 -7.64 -3.70
CA ILE A 66 -3.55 -6.23 -3.41
C ILE A 66 -3.78 -5.42 -4.68
N LEU A 67 -4.52 -4.32 -4.56
CA LEU A 67 -4.66 -3.33 -5.60
C LEU A 67 -3.71 -2.15 -5.32
N VAL A 68 -2.83 -1.87 -6.24
CA VAL A 68 -1.94 -0.69 -6.24
C VAL A 68 -2.52 0.35 -7.18
N VAL A 69 -2.77 1.55 -6.66
CA VAL A 69 -3.36 2.67 -7.41
C VAL A 69 -2.39 3.84 -7.38
N ASP A 70 -1.79 4.18 -8.51
CA ASP A 70 -0.82 5.27 -8.66
C ASP A 70 -0.73 5.64 -10.13
N ASP A 71 -0.70 6.92 -10.46
CA ASP A 71 -0.61 7.40 -11.86
C ASP A 71 0.82 7.37 -12.41
N ASP A 72 1.83 7.24 -11.55
CA ASP A 72 3.22 7.07 -11.97
C ASP A 72 3.57 5.57 -12.11
N MET A 73 3.68 5.13 -13.35
CA MET A 73 4.05 3.75 -13.69
C MET A 73 5.36 3.27 -13.07
N ARG A 74 6.25 4.18 -12.66
CA ARG A 74 7.50 3.83 -11.98
C ARG A 74 7.23 3.38 -10.57
N ASN A 75 6.33 4.08 -9.85
CA ASN A 75 5.88 3.69 -8.52
C ASN A 75 5.13 2.35 -8.58
N VAL A 76 4.19 2.23 -9.51
CA VAL A 76 3.46 0.97 -9.75
C VAL A 76 4.42 -0.19 -9.97
N PHE A 77 5.43 -0.01 -10.84
CA PHE A 77 6.40 -1.07 -11.12
C PHE A 77 7.21 -1.46 -9.86
N VAL A 78 7.67 -0.48 -9.10
CA VAL A 78 8.46 -0.73 -7.89
C VAL A 78 7.62 -1.45 -6.83
N LEU A 79 6.40 -0.97 -6.58
CA LEU A 79 5.49 -1.58 -5.59
C LEU A 79 5.08 -2.99 -6.01
N THR A 80 4.71 -3.18 -7.28
CA THR A 80 4.35 -4.50 -7.82
C THR A 80 5.49 -5.49 -7.68
N THR A 81 6.71 -5.12 -8.10
CA THR A 81 7.88 -5.98 -7.99
C THR A 81 8.12 -6.39 -6.53
N LEU A 82 8.06 -5.43 -5.61
CA LEU A 82 8.28 -5.68 -4.18
C LEU A 82 7.23 -6.64 -3.60
N LEU A 83 5.95 -6.42 -3.90
CA LEU A 83 4.86 -7.24 -3.40
C LEU A 83 4.87 -8.65 -4.00
N GLU A 84 5.20 -8.78 -5.29
CA GLU A 84 5.31 -10.08 -5.97
C GLU A 84 6.52 -10.90 -5.47
N GLU A 85 7.64 -10.26 -5.09
CA GLU A 85 8.76 -10.92 -4.42
C GLU A 85 8.32 -11.62 -3.12
N HIS A 86 7.28 -11.09 -2.46
CA HIS A 86 6.65 -11.69 -1.27
C HIS A 86 5.44 -12.58 -1.61
N GLN A 87 5.34 -13.03 -2.85
CA GLN A 87 4.30 -13.96 -3.33
C GLN A 87 2.86 -13.42 -3.25
N MET A 88 2.68 -12.10 -3.22
CA MET A 88 1.38 -11.47 -3.28
C MET A 88 0.88 -11.38 -4.74
N GLN A 89 -0.44 -11.36 -4.92
CA GLN A 89 -1.06 -11.12 -6.22
C GLN A 89 -1.40 -9.63 -6.35
N VAL A 90 -0.83 -8.95 -7.33
CA VAL A 90 -0.99 -7.51 -7.49
C VAL A 90 -1.88 -7.19 -8.68
N TYR A 91 -2.89 -6.38 -8.44
CA TYR A 91 -3.69 -5.68 -9.43
C TYR A 91 -3.24 -4.23 -9.45
N THR A 92 -3.37 -3.56 -10.59
CA THR A 92 -2.93 -2.17 -10.73
C THR A 92 -4.02 -1.32 -11.35
N ALA A 93 -4.08 -0.05 -10.96
CA ALA A 93 -4.93 0.97 -11.55
C ALA A 93 -4.17 2.30 -11.60
N ASN A 94 -4.45 3.13 -12.61
CA ASN A 94 -3.74 4.38 -12.86
C ASN A 94 -4.48 5.61 -12.32
N ASP A 95 -5.72 5.45 -11.90
CA ASP A 95 -6.55 6.50 -11.31
C ASP A 95 -7.66 5.92 -10.44
N GLY A 96 -8.40 6.82 -9.77
CA GLY A 96 -9.48 6.42 -8.86
C GLY A 96 -10.67 5.75 -9.54
N ASN A 97 -10.97 6.05 -10.81
CA ASN A 97 -12.07 5.40 -11.55
C ASN A 97 -11.69 3.97 -11.90
N GLU A 98 -10.49 3.77 -12.45
CA GLU A 98 -9.97 2.44 -12.76
C GLU A 98 -9.87 1.57 -11.50
N ALA A 99 -9.48 2.17 -10.35
CA ALA A 99 -9.45 1.48 -9.07
C ALA A 99 -10.84 0.95 -8.66
N ILE A 100 -11.89 1.77 -8.81
CA ILE A 100 -13.26 1.37 -8.52
C ILE A 100 -13.71 0.24 -9.46
N ASP A 101 -13.45 0.38 -10.75
CA ASP A 101 -13.80 -0.64 -11.75
C ASP A 101 -13.08 -1.97 -11.46
N MET A 102 -11.79 -1.91 -11.07
CA MET A 102 -11.01 -3.08 -10.70
C MET A 102 -11.58 -3.78 -9.47
N LEU A 103 -11.98 -3.04 -8.43
CA LEU A 103 -12.62 -3.59 -7.23
C LEU A 103 -13.98 -4.24 -7.54
N LEU A 104 -14.75 -3.68 -8.48
CA LEU A 104 -16.02 -4.25 -8.90
C LEU A 104 -15.86 -5.56 -9.69
N GLN A 105 -14.77 -5.68 -10.46
CA GLN A 105 -14.43 -6.88 -11.23
C GLN A 105 -13.77 -7.96 -10.37
N HIS A 106 -13.00 -7.56 -9.36
CA HIS A 106 -12.22 -8.43 -8.48
C HIS A 106 -12.59 -8.17 -7.02
N SER A 107 -13.77 -8.65 -6.63
CA SER A 107 -14.30 -8.49 -5.26
C SER A 107 -13.49 -9.25 -4.18
N ASP A 108 -12.52 -10.02 -4.59
CA ASP A 108 -11.60 -10.78 -3.76
C ASP A 108 -10.28 -10.04 -3.45
N ILE A 109 -10.16 -8.78 -3.84
CA ILE A 109 -9.08 -7.89 -3.41
C ILE A 109 -9.21 -7.63 -1.91
N GLU A 110 -8.11 -7.81 -1.19
CA GLU A 110 -8.06 -7.80 0.28
C GLU A 110 -7.43 -6.52 0.86
N LEU A 111 -6.72 -5.74 0.03
CA LEU A 111 -6.04 -4.51 0.43
C LEU A 111 -5.91 -3.57 -0.77
N VAL A 112 -6.03 -2.28 -0.54
CA VAL A 112 -5.76 -1.23 -1.52
C VAL A 112 -4.62 -0.35 -1.03
N LEU A 113 -3.62 -0.14 -1.87
CA LEU A 113 -2.59 0.89 -1.73
C LEU A 113 -2.95 2.03 -2.67
N MET A 114 -3.29 3.18 -2.12
CA MET A 114 -3.86 4.31 -2.86
C MET A 114 -2.95 5.52 -2.80
N ASP A 115 -2.39 5.93 -3.94
CA ASP A 115 -1.76 7.24 -4.03
C ASP A 115 -2.80 8.35 -3.86
N ILE A 116 -2.41 9.41 -3.17
CA ILE A 116 -3.26 10.57 -2.93
C ILE A 116 -3.22 11.55 -4.10
N MET A 117 -2.07 11.69 -4.73
CA MET A 117 -1.81 12.77 -5.69
C MET A 117 -1.98 12.31 -7.14
N MET A 118 -3.19 11.92 -7.51
CA MET A 118 -3.51 11.49 -8.88
C MET A 118 -4.32 12.53 -9.63
N PRO A 119 -4.20 12.61 -10.98
CA PRO A 119 -5.04 13.45 -11.82
C PRO A 119 -6.49 12.91 -11.88
N GLU A 120 -7.42 13.76 -12.33
CA GLU A 120 -8.84 13.48 -12.51
C GLU A 120 -9.59 13.15 -11.23
N MET A 121 -9.34 11.99 -10.62
CA MET A 121 -9.89 11.62 -9.32
C MET A 121 -8.74 11.35 -8.36
N ASP A 122 -8.56 12.23 -7.38
CA ASP A 122 -7.56 12.07 -6.33
C ASP A 122 -7.87 10.90 -5.40
N GLY A 123 -6.87 10.45 -4.65
CA GLY A 123 -7.02 9.32 -3.74
C GLY A 123 -8.04 9.56 -2.64
N TYR A 124 -8.23 10.79 -2.19
CA TYR A 124 -9.25 11.12 -1.18
C TYR A 124 -10.67 10.85 -1.71
N GLU A 125 -10.97 11.32 -2.91
CA GLU A 125 -12.28 11.13 -3.54
C GLU A 125 -12.50 9.64 -3.88
N ALA A 126 -11.47 8.96 -4.40
CA ALA A 126 -11.54 7.53 -4.67
C ALA A 126 -11.88 6.73 -3.41
N MET A 127 -11.18 6.98 -2.29
CA MET A 127 -11.43 6.29 -1.02
C MET A 127 -12.84 6.57 -0.48
N ARG A 128 -13.34 7.81 -0.56
CA ARG A 128 -14.72 8.14 -0.15
C ARG A 128 -15.75 7.35 -0.97
N ARG A 129 -15.56 7.28 -2.29
CA ARG A 129 -16.47 6.53 -3.17
C ARG A 129 -16.43 5.03 -2.89
N ILE A 130 -15.26 4.46 -2.70
CA ILE A 130 -15.11 3.05 -2.34
C ILE A 130 -15.80 2.78 -1.00
N ARG A 131 -15.61 3.62 0.02
CA ARG A 131 -16.27 3.47 1.33
C ARG A 131 -17.78 3.59 1.28
N ALA A 132 -18.32 4.38 0.35
CA ALA A 132 -19.75 4.50 0.16
C ALA A 132 -20.41 3.23 -0.41
N MET A 133 -19.61 2.31 -0.97
CA MET A 133 -20.08 1.02 -1.45
C MET A 133 -20.13 0.02 -0.30
N GLN A 134 -21.33 -0.49 0.01
CA GLN A 134 -21.55 -1.38 1.16
C GLN A 134 -20.61 -2.60 1.18
N GLN A 135 -20.30 -3.15 0.03
CA GLN A 135 -19.43 -4.32 -0.11
C GLN A 135 -17.95 -4.05 0.23
N PHE A 136 -17.52 -2.78 0.22
CA PHE A 136 -16.15 -2.35 0.51
C PHE A 136 -16.00 -1.54 1.81
N ASN A 137 -17.04 -1.52 2.65
CA ASN A 137 -17.01 -0.75 3.91
C ASN A 137 -15.85 -1.13 4.82
N ASN A 138 -15.45 -2.40 4.82
CA ASN A 138 -14.39 -2.94 5.66
C ASN A 138 -13.10 -3.25 4.88
N LEU A 139 -13.04 -2.94 3.58
CA LEU A 139 -11.84 -3.18 2.79
C LEU A 139 -10.69 -2.32 3.32
N PRO A 140 -9.57 -2.90 3.75
CA PRO A 140 -8.41 -2.13 4.15
C PRO A 140 -7.88 -1.27 3.01
N MET A 141 -7.67 0.02 3.27
CA MET A 141 -7.09 0.97 2.31
C MET A 141 -5.97 1.74 2.98
N ILE A 142 -4.79 1.70 2.44
CA ILE A 142 -3.63 2.46 2.91
C ILE A 142 -3.37 3.60 1.92
N ALA A 143 -3.37 4.82 2.45
CA ALA A 143 -3.00 5.99 1.67
C ALA A 143 -1.48 6.08 1.55
N LEU A 144 -0.97 6.24 0.33
CA LEU A 144 0.43 6.50 0.03
C LEU A 144 0.59 7.98 -0.34
N THR A 145 1.63 8.64 0.15
CA THR A 145 1.93 10.01 -0.24
C THR A 145 3.41 10.30 -0.18
N ALA A 146 3.91 10.99 -1.19
CA ALA A 146 5.30 11.46 -1.23
C ALA A 146 5.57 12.66 -0.32
N LYS A 147 4.55 13.28 0.26
CA LYS A 147 4.68 14.47 1.12
C LYS A 147 3.91 14.28 2.41
N ALA A 148 4.63 14.26 3.53
CA ALA A 148 4.05 14.29 4.86
C ALA A 148 3.87 15.77 5.29
N MET A 149 2.66 16.30 5.18
CA MET A 149 2.31 17.59 5.80
C MET A 149 1.52 17.34 7.08
N THR A 150 1.64 18.28 8.01
CA THR A 150 0.83 18.25 9.24
C THR A 150 -0.65 18.24 8.88
N GLY A 151 -1.39 17.23 9.34
CA GLY A 151 -2.83 17.08 9.08
C GLY A 151 -3.18 16.21 7.84
N ASP A 152 -2.21 15.75 7.06
CA ASP A 152 -2.52 14.87 5.91
C ASP A 152 -3.00 13.49 6.35
N ARG A 153 -2.47 12.97 7.47
CA ARG A 153 -2.93 11.72 8.04
C ARG A 153 -4.42 11.77 8.40
N GLU A 154 -4.84 12.84 9.09
CA GLU A 154 -6.23 13.04 9.49
C GLU A 154 -7.16 13.10 8.26
N LYS A 155 -6.75 13.79 7.21
CA LYS A 155 -7.50 13.86 5.94
C LYS A 155 -7.63 12.50 5.28
N CYS A 156 -6.56 11.68 5.27
CA CYS A 156 -6.61 10.32 4.73
C CYS A 156 -7.61 9.46 5.50
N ILE A 157 -7.56 9.49 6.83
CA ILE A 157 -8.48 8.72 7.67
C ILE A 157 -9.93 9.21 7.50
N GLU A 158 -10.17 10.53 7.46
CA GLU A 158 -11.50 11.10 7.18
C GLU A 158 -12.03 10.72 5.79
N ALA A 159 -11.15 10.55 4.81
CA ALA A 159 -11.51 10.05 3.48
C ALA A 159 -11.80 8.55 3.44
N GLY A 160 -11.51 7.82 4.50
CA GLY A 160 -11.79 6.40 4.64
C GLY A 160 -10.57 5.48 4.57
N ALA A 161 -9.35 6.04 4.58
CA ALA A 161 -8.15 5.22 4.73
C ALA A 161 -8.15 4.51 6.09
N SER A 162 -7.62 3.30 6.11
CA SER A 162 -7.39 2.53 7.32
C SER A 162 -6.07 2.91 7.98
N ASP A 163 -5.08 3.26 7.16
CA ASP A 163 -3.78 3.79 7.59
C ASP A 163 -3.15 4.65 6.48
N TYR A 164 -1.97 5.18 6.77
CA TYR A 164 -1.29 6.16 5.95
C TYR A 164 0.23 5.96 6.02
N ILE A 165 0.90 5.95 4.85
CA ILE A 165 2.34 5.76 4.70
C ILE A 165 2.95 6.93 3.90
N THR A 166 4.13 7.42 4.33
CA THR A 166 4.87 8.53 3.69
C THR A 166 6.26 8.11 3.24
#